data_9b57702ce58c74b712fbca04856c5db8
#
_entry.id   9b57702ce58c74b712fbca04856c5db8
#
_cell.length_a   1.000
_cell.length_b   1.000
_cell.length_c   1.000
_cell.angle_alpha   90.00
_cell.angle_beta   90.00
_cell.angle_gamma   90.00
#
_symmetry.space_group_name_H-M   'P 1'
#
loop_
_entity.id
_entity.type
_entity.pdbx_description
1 polymer ?
#
loop_
_entity_poly.entity_id
_entity_poly.type
_entity_poly.pdbx_seq_one_letter_code
_entity_poly.pdbx_strand_id
1 'polypeptide(L)'
;MSGETSKAIACVLGADVSKSRSPAIHNAAFRALGVNGIYTRLNVDARRFSNHVYQFRAEGFRYLNITIPHKLRAAKLASKRYRGAEVRVSGAANTLIFDANQIRAENTDGYGLLAALDDMGFSPRGETVVLVGAGGAAAGGIEALTRGGARVKILPRRLSAGRLLRSRLSKRQQNLVEVCGWEEELEHELKNAAALVSAVPAYAWQSDDRLAGLRSLTKNMVVLEMAYGTTTPLAQAARRRTDRYADGLGMLVHQAARAIELALGEKPPLPPLFRAARRSG
;
A
#
# COMPACT_ATOMS: atom_id res chain seq x y z
N MET A 1 8.34 -25.10 32.62
CA MET A 1 8.11 -23.63 32.58
C MET A 1 7.14 -23.38 31.43
N SER A 2 5.86 -23.20 31.76
CA SER A 2 4.80 -22.88 30.78
C SER A 2 5.06 -21.47 30.24
N GLY A 3 5.53 -21.37 29.00
CA GLY A 3 5.65 -20.09 28.33
C GLY A 3 4.26 -19.46 28.20
N GLU A 4 3.98 -18.40 28.96
CA GLU A 4 2.86 -17.52 28.67
C GLU A 4 3.02 -17.03 27.25
N THR A 5 2.19 -17.57 26.34
CA THR A 5 2.06 -17.06 24.98
C THR A 5 1.54 -15.63 25.09
N SER A 6 2.44 -14.66 24.96
CA SER A 6 2.08 -13.24 25.05
C SER A 6 0.96 -12.94 24.05
N LYS A 7 -0.15 -12.41 24.57
CA LYS A 7 -1.32 -12.08 23.77
C LYS A 7 -0.98 -10.96 22.77
N ALA A 8 -1.06 -11.24 21.48
CA ALA A 8 -0.83 -10.25 20.44
C ALA A 8 -2.12 -9.47 20.15
N ILE A 9 -2.21 -8.23 20.62
CA ILE A 9 -3.33 -7.34 20.31
C ILE A 9 -2.87 -6.34 19.24
N ALA A 10 -3.65 -6.21 18.17
CA ALA A 10 -3.36 -5.29 17.08
C ALA A 10 -4.65 -4.71 16.47
N CYS A 11 -4.51 -3.61 15.72
CA CYS A 11 -5.65 -2.90 15.16
C CYS A 11 -5.29 -2.16 13.86
N VAL A 12 -6.27 -1.96 12.96
CA VAL A 12 -6.15 -0.97 11.89
C VAL A 12 -6.88 0.31 12.25
N LEU A 13 -6.20 1.45 12.06
CA LEU A 13 -6.72 2.80 12.28
C LEU A 13 -6.84 3.58 10.98
N GLY A 14 -7.97 4.22 10.77
CA GLY A 14 -8.24 5.11 9.64
C GLY A 14 -9.47 5.96 9.89
N ALA A 15 -9.79 6.88 8.98
CA ALA A 15 -11.02 7.67 9.09
C ALA A 15 -12.28 6.81 8.89
N ASP A 16 -12.21 5.89 7.93
CA ASP A 16 -13.23 4.85 7.72
C ASP A 16 -12.55 3.53 7.38
N VAL A 17 -12.59 2.60 8.32
CA VAL A 17 -12.08 1.23 8.18
C VAL A 17 -13.19 0.18 8.33
N SER A 18 -14.45 0.59 8.25
CA SER A 18 -15.64 -0.28 8.43
C SER A 18 -15.64 -1.48 7.49
N LYS A 19 -15.16 -1.27 6.23
CA LYS A 19 -15.07 -2.30 5.18
C LYS A 19 -13.67 -2.89 5.04
N SER A 20 -12.75 -2.61 5.97
CA SER A 20 -11.38 -3.15 5.91
C SER A 20 -11.37 -4.66 6.08
N ARG A 21 -10.69 -5.35 5.17
CA ARG A 21 -10.45 -6.81 5.23
C ARG A 21 -9.23 -7.17 6.11
N SER A 22 -8.49 -6.18 6.62
CA SER A 22 -7.32 -6.42 7.48
C SER A 22 -7.63 -7.30 8.70
N PRO A 23 -8.76 -7.13 9.43
CA PRO A 23 -9.07 -8.02 10.56
C PRO A 23 -9.16 -9.49 10.17
N ALA A 24 -9.81 -9.81 9.06
CA ALA A 24 -9.91 -11.20 8.59
C ALA A 24 -8.53 -11.79 8.25
N ILE A 25 -7.68 -11.01 7.56
CA ILE A 25 -6.34 -11.42 7.13
C ILE A 25 -5.43 -11.64 8.34
N HIS A 26 -5.36 -10.67 9.26
CA HIS A 26 -4.46 -10.73 10.42
C HIS A 26 -4.89 -11.84 11.41
N ASN A 27 -6.21 -11.98 11.68
CA ASN A 27 -6.70 -13.07 12.52
C ASN A 27 -6.48 -14.46 11.88
N ALA A 28 -6.51 -14.57 10.55
CA ALA A 28 -6.14 -15.80 9.85
C ALA A 28 -4.64 -16.09 9.98
N ALA A 29 -3.80 -15.07 9.94
CA ALA A 29 -2.36 -15.20 10.16
C ALA A 29 -2.04 -15.62 11.59
N PHE A 30 -2.67 -15.01 12.60
CA PHE A 30 -2.47 -15.41 14.01
C PHE A 30 -2.82 -16.88 14.23
N ARG A 31 -3.96 -17.34 13.69
CA ARG A 31 -4.31 -18.78 13.76
C ARG A 31 -3.29 -19.66 13.06
N ALA A 32 -2.81 -19.27 11.89
CA ALA A 32 -1.85 -20.05 11.11
C ALA A 32 -0.46 -20.14 11.78
N LEU A 33 -0.08 -19.12 12.57
CA LEU A 33 1.16 -19.06 13.34
C LEU A 33 1.02 -19.63 14.76
N GLY A 34 -0.19 -20.06 15.19
CA GLY A 34 -0.41 -20.48 16.58
C GLY A 34 -0.32 -19.33 17.60
N VAL A 35 -0.43 -18.07 17.14
CA VAL A 35 -0.35 -16.88 17.99
C VAL A 35 -1.69 -16.68 18.71
N ASN A 36 -1.67 -16.59 20.04
CA ASN A 36 -2.83 -16.17 20.82
C ASN A 36 -3.03 -14.67 20.66
N GLY A 37 -3.81 -14.25 19.67
CA GLY A 37 -3.95 -12.84 19.30
C GLY A 37 -5.32 -12.47 18.76
N ILE A 38 -5.59 -11.16 18.80
CA ILE A 38 -6.77 -10.56 18.22
C ILE A 38 -6.38 -9.30 17.42
N TYR A 39 -6.96 -9.18 16.25
CA TYR A 39 -6.84 -8.01 15.40
C TYR A 39 -8.21 -7.38 15.14
N THR A 40 -8.32 -6.08 15.37
CA THR A 40 -9.57 -5.33 15.24
C THR A 40 -9.43 -4.15 14.28
N ARG A 41 -10.45 -3.29 14.23
CA ARG A 41 -10.47 -2.04 13.46
C ARG A 41 -11.12 -0.94 14.28
N LEU A 42 -10.63 0.31 14.12
CA LEU A 42 -11.18 1.48 14.77
C LEU A 42 -11.15 2.69 13.84
N ASN A 43 -12.32 3.33 13.67
CA ASN A 43 -12.41 4.63 13.00
C ASN A 43 -11.88 5.71 13.94
N VAL A 44 -10.92 6.50 13.45
CA VAL A 44 -10.28 7.54 14.24
C VAL A 44 -10.18 8.82 13.42
N ASP A 45 -10.64 9.92 13.98
CA ASP A 45 -10.45 11.23 13.35
C ASP A 45 -9.02 11.75 13.50
N ALA A 46 -8.68 12.72 12.64
CA ALA A 46 -7.32 13.25 12.61
C ALA A 46 -6.88 13.94 13.90
N ARG A 47 -7.78 14.50 14.69
CA ARG A 47 -7.45 15.23 15.95
C ARG A 47 -7.06 14.27 17.05
N ARG A 48 -7.74 13.11 17.12
CA ARG A 48 -7.54 12.10 18.16
C ARG A 48 -6.51 11.03 17.83
N PHE A 49 -6.01 10.99 16.58
CA PHE A 49 -5.14 9.93 16.09
C PHE A 49 -3.92 9.65 17.00
N SER A 50 -3.15 10.69 17.35
CA SER A 50 -1.95 10.50 18.18
C SER A 50 -2.28 10.00 19.57
N ASN A 51 -3.37 10.50 20.19
CA ASN A 51 -3.82 10.07 21.52
C ASN A 51 -4.20 8.58 21.52
N HIS A 52 -4.93 8.11 20.51
CA HIS A 52 -5.25 6.68 20.39
C HIS A 52 -4.00 5.81 20.21
N VAL A 53 -3.00 6.28 19.43
CA VAL A 53 -1.75 5.52 19.26
C VAL A 53 -1.02 5.35 20.60
N TYR A 54 -0.91 6.42 21.41
CA TYR A 54 -0.27 6.33 22.72
C TYR A 54 -1.09 5.53 23.72
N GLN A 55 -2.42 5.65 23.68
CA GLN A 55 -3.32 4.85 24.52
C GLN A 55 -3.16 3.35 24.20
N PHE A 56 -3.23 2.94 22.93
CA PHE A 56 -3.07 1.53 22.57
C PHE A 56 -1.70 0.98 22.90
N ARG A 57 -0.65 1.80 22.80
CA ARG A 57 0.68 1.42 23.29
C ARG A 57 0.65 1.14 24.80
N ALA A 58 0.02 2.00 25.59
CA ALA A 58 -0.11 1.83 27.04
C ALA A 58 -0.96 0.59 27.41
N GLU A 59 -1.96 0.26 26.60
CA GLU A 59 -2.83 -0.92 26.75
C GLU A 59 -2.17 -2.23 26.27
N GLY A 60 -0.90 -2.19 25.84
CA GLY A 60 -0.14 -3.39 25.47
C GLY A 60 -0.40 -3.90 24.06
N PHE A 61 -0.92 -3.09 23.15
CA PHE A 61 -0.99 -3.44 21.74
C PHE A 61 0.41 -3.72 21.19
N ARG A 62 0.53 -4.76 20.35
CA ARG A 62 1.83 -5.13 19.76
C ARG A 62 2.17 -4.26 18.57
N TYR A 63 1.18 -3.97 17.71
CA TYR A 63 1.35 -3.10 16.55
C TYR A 63 0.01 -2.53 16.08
N LEU A 64 0.09 -1.47 15.26
CA LEU A 64 -1.06 -0.86 14.60
C LEU A 64 -0.79 -0.76 13.10
N ASN A 65 -1.77 -1.12 12.27
CA ASN A 65 -1.75 -0.70 10.88
C ASN A 65 -2.49 0.63 10.71
N ILE A 66 -1.98 1.47 9.83
CA ILE A 66 -2.49 2.82 9.61
C ILE A 66 -2.88 3.01 8.16
N THR A 67 -4.10 3.52 7.95
CA THR A 67 -4.56 3.86 6.60
C THR A 67 -4.93 5.33 6.48
N ILE A 68 -5.55 5.71 5.39
CA ILE A 68 -5.97 7.08 5.06
C ILE A 68 -6.84 7.65 6.20
N PRO A 69 -6.60 8.92 6.62
CA PRO A 69 -5.61 9.88 6.11
C PRO A 69 -4.34 9.95 6.97
N HIS A 70 -4.08 9.00 7.85
CA HIS A 70 -3.17 9.14 8.98
C HIS A 70 -1.70 8.74 8.71
N LYS A 71 -1.38 8.12 7.55
CA LYS A 71 -0.03 7.59 7.26
C LYS A 71 1.11 8.60 7.43
N LEU A 72 0.90 9.87 7.03
CA LEU A 72 1.90 10.93 7.19
C LEU A 72 2.11 11.33 8.66
N ARG A 73 1.04 11.30 9.45
CA ARG A 73 1.11 11.57 10.90
C ARG A 73 1.78 10.41 11.63
N ALA A 74 1.45 9.18 11.28
CA ALA A 74 2.04 7.98 11.85
C ALA A 74 3.56 7.98 11.74
N ALA A 75 4.10 8.35 10.57
CA ALA A 75 5.55 8.45 10.38
C ALA A 75 6.22 9.45 11.34
N LYS A 76 5.51 10.49 11.76
CA LYS A 76 6.05 11.52 12.68
C LYS A 76 6.10 11.07 14.15
N LEU A 77 5.33 10.04 14.54
CA LEU A 77 5.31 9.52 15.91
C LEU A 77 6.58 8.73 16.26
N ALA A 78 7.26 8.19 15.25
CA ALA A 78 8.56 7.57 15.45
C ALA A 78 9.70 8.59 15.28
N SER A 79 10.72 8.53 16.15
CA SER A 79 11.93 9.30 15.92
C SER A 79 12.64 8.86 14.64
N LYS A 80 13.47 9.72 14.03
CA LYS A 80 14.08 9.47 12.72
C LYS A 80 14.83 8.14 12.65
N ARG A 81 15.52 7.73 13.71
CA ARG A 81 16.30 6.47 13.78
C ARG A 81 15.43 5.21 13.76
N TYR A 82 14.16 5.33 14.19
CA TYR A 82 13.21 4.21 14.25
C TYR A 82 12.21 4.21 13.09
N ARG A 83 12.51 4.94 12.00
CA ARG A 83 11.76 4.89 10.75
C ARG A 83 12.44 3.94 9.78
N GLY A 84 11.68 3.00 9.22
CA GLY A 84 12.13 2.13 8.15
C GLY A 84 12.61 2.92 6.91
N ALA A 85 13.34 2.28 6.03
CA ALA A 85 13.89 2.92 4.83
C ALA A 85 12.78 3.55 3.96
N GLU A 86 11.70 2.81 3.74
CA GLU A 86 10.53 3.24 2.97
C GLU A 86 9.83 4.45 3.62
N VAL A 87 9.77 4.49 4.97
CA VAL A 87 9.19 5.63 5.70
C VAL A 87 10.04 6.88 5.57
N ARG A 88 11.37 6.73 5.58
CA ARG A 88 12.29 7.88 5.42
C ARG A 88 12.13 8.54 4.05
N VAL A 89 11.88 7.73 3.02
CA VAL A 89 11.69 8.21 1.65
C VAL A 89 10.26 8.71 1.42
N SER A 90 9.25 7.89 1.72
CA SER A 90 7.84 8.23 1.46
C SER A 90 7.29 9.31 2.40
N GLY A 91 7.85 9.42 3.61
CA GLY A 91 7.30 10.24 4.69
C GLY A 91 5.99 9.68 5.26
N ALA A 92 5.62 8.44 4.91
CA ALA A 92 4.36 7.80 5.30
C ALA A 92 4.64 6.44 5.95
N ALA A 93 3.91 6.12 7.03
CA ALA A 93 3.95 4.81 7.68
C ALA A 93 2.56 4.17 7.65
N ASN A 94 2.47 2.91 7.25
CA ASN A 94 1.26 2.12 7.34
C ASN A 94 1.29 1.12 8.51
N THR A 95 2.42 1.03 9.23
CA THR A 95 2.60 0.11 10.36
C THR A 95 3.40 0.80 11.45
N LEU A 96 2.87 0.79 12.68
CA LEU A 96 3.56 1.21 13.89
C LEU A 96 3.74 -0.01 14.78
N ILE A 97 4.98 -0.31 15.15
CA ILE A 97 5.33 -1.43 16.03
C ILE A 97 5.79 -0.87 17.36
N PHE A 98 5.26 -1.41 18.43
CA PHE A 98 5.55 -0.97 19.79
C PHE A 98 6.60 -1.88 20.40
N ASP A 99 7.82 -1.36 20.49
CA ASP A 99 8.88 -1.95 21.30
C ASP A 99 8.85 -1.29 22.70
N ALA A 100 9.50 -1.89 23.72
CA ALA A 100 9.36 -1.50 25.14
C ALA A 100 9.36 0.02 25.37
N ASN A 101 10.30 0.77 24.78
CA ASN A 101 10.43 2.21 24.99
C ASN A 101 10.29 3.07 23.74
N GLN A 102 9.90 2.49 22.60
CA GLN A 102 9.91 3.22 21.32
C GLN A 102 8.80 2.78 20.38
N ILE A 103 8.46 3.67 19.47
CA ILE A 103 7.59 3.39 18.33
C ILE A 103 8.48 3.25 17.10
N ARG A 104 8.43 2.09 16.46
CA ARG A 104 9.04 1.86 15.15
C ARG A 104 7.99 2.05 14.07
N ALA A 105 8.30 2.88 13.08
CA ALA A 105 7.40 3.17 11.96
C ALA A 105 7.91 2.49 10.69
N GLU A 106 7.04 1.69 10.06
CA GLU A 106 7.33 0.95 8.85
C GLU A 106 6.29 1.26 7.75
N ASN A 107 6.66 1.04 6.51
CA ASN A 107 5.74 1.11 5.39
C ASN A 107 5.87 -0.16 4.54
N THR A 108 4.85 -1.00 4.58
CA THR A 108 4.81 -2.28 3.87
C THR A 108 4.07 -2.20 2.53
N ASP A 109 3.54 -1.02 2.16
CA ASP A 109 2.76 -0.84 0.92
C ASP A 109 3.62 -1.16 -0.32
N GLY A 110 4.86 -0.67 -0.35
CA GLY A 110 5.76 -0.91 -1.47
C GLY A 110 6.15 -2.39 -1.63
N TYR A 111 6.36 -3.08 -0.50
CA TYR A 111 6.56 -4.54 -0.52
C TYR A 111 5.33 -5.26 -1.09
N GLY A 112 4.13 -4.89 -0.60
CA GLY A 112 2.88 -5.47 -1.09
C GLY A 112 2.65 -5.24 -2.58
N LEU A 113 2.97 -4.03 -3.07
CA LEU A 113 2.87 -3.71 -4.50
C LEU A 113 3.79 -4.59 -5.35
N LEU A 114 5.09 -4.68 -5.01
CA LEU A 114 6.04 -5.49 -5.78
C LEU A 114 5.67 -6.97 -5.77
N ALA A 115 5.24 -7.50 -4.62
CA ALA A 115 4.82 -8.90 -4.53
C ALA A 115 3.54 -9.17 -5.34
N ALA A 116 2.58 -8.24 -5.37
CA ALA A 116 1.39 -8.39 -6.20
C ALA A 116 1.69 -8.29 -7.71
N LEU A 117 2.67 -7.49 -8.11
CA LEU A 117 3.15 -7.45 -9.50
C LEU A 117 3.88 -8.75 -9.86
N ASP A 118 4.66 -9.31 -8.95
CA ASP A 118 5.34 -10.61 -9.11
C ASP A 118 4.34 -11.76 -9.26
N ASP A 119 3.26 -11.79 -8.45
CA ASP A 119 2.14 -12.74 -8.61
C ASP A 119 1.50 -12.66 -10.02
N MET A 120 1.57 -11.51 -10.68
CA MET A 120 1.10 -11.29 -12.05
C MET A 120 2.18 -11.64 -13.10
N GLY A 121 3.33 -12.16 -12.70
CA GLY A 121 4.47 -12.44 -13.57
C GLY A 121 5.13 -11.18 -14.14
N PHE A 122 5.12 -10.06 -13.39
CA PHE A 122 5.70 -8.79 -13.83
C PHE A 122 6.88 -8.37 -12.95
N SER A 123 8.05 -8.25 -13.57
CA SER A 123 9.23 -7.64 -12.95
C SER A 123 9.37 -6.18 -13.40
N PRO A 124 9.47 -5.22 -12.48
CA PRO A 124 9.60 -3.81 -12.85
C PRO A 124 10.97 -3.42 -13.39
N ARG A 125 11.99 -4.29 -13.28
CA ARG A 125 13.38 -3.98 -13.65
C ARG A 125 13.52 -3.64 -15.15
N GLY A 126 13.96 -2.41 -15.42
CA GLY A 126 14.17 -1.91 -16.79
C GLY A 126 12.90 -1.46 -17.50
N GLU A 127 11.73 -1.75 -16.91
CA GLU A 127 10.42 -1.45 -17.48
C GLU A 127 9.96 -0.03 -17.17
N THR A 128 9.08 0.49 -18.01
CA THR A 128 8.37 1.75 -17.76
C THR A 128 7.02 1.45 -17.12
N VAL A 129 6.77 2.06 -15.96
CA VAL A 129 5.52 1.93 -15.20
C VAL A 129 4.85 3.28 -15.08
N VAL A 130 3.60 3.38 -15.50
CA VAL A 130 2.73 4.54 -15.25
C VAL A 130 2.11 4.38 -13.87
N LEU A 131 2.37 5.33 -12.97
CA LEU A 131 1.81 5.38 -11.61
C LEU A 131 0.84 6.55 -11.49
N VAL A 132 -0.45 6.27 -11.39
CA VAL A 132 -1.48 7.30 -11.22
C VAL A 132 -1.71 7.60 -9.75
N GLY A 133 -1.53 8.88 -9.39
CA GLY A 133 -1.72 9.38 -8.04
C GLY A 133 -0.44 9.84 -7.34
N ALA A 134 -0.60 10.64 -6.26
CA ALA A 134 0.49 11.17 -5.45
C ALA A 134 0.17 11.17 -3.95
N GLY A 135 -0.71 10.27 -3.51
CA GLY A 135 -1.06 10.06 -2.10
C GLY A 135 -0.09 9.15 -1.35
N GLY A 136 -0.46 8.76 -0.12
CA GLY A 136 0.39 7.91 0.73
C GLY A 136 0.67 6.51 0.13
N ALA A 137 -0.27 5.93 -0.62
CA ALA A 137 -0.06 4.66 -1.32
C ALA A 137 0.93 4.83 -2.50
N ALA A 138 0.74 5.89 -3.31
CA ALA A 138 1.68 6.22 -4.38
C ALA A 138 3.10 6.51 -3.86
N ALA A 139 3.22 7.10 -2.67
CA ALA A 139 4.52 7.39 -2.05
C ALA A 139 5.31 6.12 -1.71
N GLY A 140 4.65 5.08 -1.19
CA GLY A 140 5.27 3.76 -1.02
C GLY A 140 5.55 3.07 -2.35
N GLY A 141 4.61 3.18 -3.30
CA GLY A 141 4.71 2.57 -4.62
C GLY A 141 5.89 3.11 -5.45
N ILE A 142 6.06 4.44 -5.51
CA ILE A 142 7.14 5.05 -6.30
C ILE A 142 8.53 4.67 -5.79
N GLU A 143 8.70 4.62 -4.46
CA GLU A 143 9.94 4.17 -3.84
C GLU A 143 10.23 2.72 -4.22
N ALA A 144 9.25 1.83 -4.04
CA ALA A 144 9.41 0.41 -4.31
C ALA A 144 9.69 0.13 -5.79
N LEU A 145 8.94 0.74 -6.72
CA LEU A 145 9.13 0.57 -8.15
C LEU A 145 10.52 1.04 -8.60
N THR A 146 10.96 2.22 -8.16
CA THR A 146 12.29 2.76 -8.52
C THR A 146 13.43 1.96 -7.88
N ARG A 147 13.25 1.45 -6.66
CA ARG A 147 14.20 0.52 -6.02
C ARG A 147 14.25 -0.82 -6.77
N GLY A 148 13.13 -1.28 -7.31
CA GLY A 148 13.04 -2.44 -8.20
C GLY A 148 13.62 -2.21 -9.60
N GLY A 149 14.03 -0.99 -9.94
CA GLY A 149 14.67 -0.64 -11.20
C GLY A 149 13.72 -0.18 -12.32
N ALA A 150 12.46 0.13 -12.00
CA ALA A 150 11.53 0.71 -12.97
C ALA A 150 11.87 2.16 -13.31
N ARG A 151 11.57 2.57 -14.54
CA ARG A 151 11.32 3.96 -14.90
C ARG A 151 9.86 4.27 -14.59
N VAL A 152 9.58 5.32 -13.82
CA VAL A 152 8.23 5.63 -13.35
C VAL A 152 7.75 6.95 -13.93
N LYS A 153 6.64 6.91 -14.66
CA LYS A 153 5.87 8.08 -15.09
C LYS A 153 4.77 8.30 -14.04
N ILE A 154 4.94 9.29 -13.17
CA ILE A 154 3.94 9.58 -12.15
C ILE A 154 2.94 10.61 -12.68
N LEU A 155 1.64 10.26 -12.64
CA LEU A 155 0.53 11.10 -13.08
C LEU A 155 -0.31 11.54 -11.86
N PRO A 156 0.06 12.62 -11.20
CA PRO A 156 -0.66 13.14 -10.05
C PRO A 156 -1.80 14.06 -10.50
N ARG A 157 -2.85 14.21 -9.69
CA ARG A 157 -3.87 15.25 -9.92
C ARG A 157 -3.30 16.68 -9.90
N ARG A 158 -2.23 16.91 -9.12
CA ARG A 158 -1.49 18.19 -9.03
C ARG A 158 -0.02 17.91 -9.22
N LEU A 159 0.59 18.53 -10.22
CA LEU A 159 2.02 18.33 -10.55
C LEU A 159 2.95 18.62 -9.35
N SER A 160 2.60 19.62 -8.52
CA SER A 160 3.36 19.93 -7.29
C SER A 160 3.46 18.76 -6.33
N ALA A 161 2.39 17.94 -6.20
CA ALA A 161 2.40 16.76 -5.35
C ALA A 161 3.34 15.65 -5.89
N GLY A 162 3.34 15.45 -7.20
CA GLY A 162 4.27 14.52 -7.86
C GLY A 162 5.74 14.96 -7.73
N ARG A 163 6.00 16.26 -7.95
CA ARG A 163 7.33 16.85 -7.75
C ARG A 163 7.82 16.72 -6.32
N LEU A 164 6.94 16.90 -5.34
CA LEU A 164 7.25 16.70 -3.92
C LEU A 164 7.58 15.24 -3.62
N LEU A 165 6.85 14.27 -4.17
CA LEU A 165 7.20 12.85 -4.00
C LEU A 165 8.56 12.55 -4.63
N ARG A 166 8.79 12.98 -5.86
CA ARG A 166 10.08 12.79 -6.55
C ARG A 166 11.24 13.38 -5.74
N SER A 167 11.09 14.56 -5.15
CA SER A 167 12.17 15.22 -4.39
C SER A 167 12.60 14.48 -3.10
N ARG A 168 11.76 13.58 -2.59
CA ARG A 168 12.08 12.76 -1.41
C ARG A 168 12.91 11.52 -1.72
N LEU A 169 12.95 11.12 -2.98
CA LEU A 169 13.73 9.98 -3.45
C LEU A 169 15.23 10.30 -3.45
N SER A 170 16.09 9.28 -3.41
CA SER A 170 17.52 9.46 -3.64
C SER A 170 17.78 10.02 -5.04
N LYS A 171 18.91 10.68 -5.25
CA LYS A 171 19.27 11.23 -6.58
C LYS A 171 19.20 10.20 -7.70
N ARG A 172 19.70 8.98 -7.44
CA ARG A 172 19.60 7.87 -8.39
C ARG A 172 18.15 7.55 -8.77
N GLN A 173 17.26 7.45 -7.78
CA GLN A 173 15.84 7.18 -8.03
C GLN A 173 15.13 8.37 -8.71
N GLN A 174 15.49 9.62 -8.38
CA GLN A 174 14.95 10.80 -9.05
C GLN A 174 15.16 10.79 -10.56
N ASN A 175 16.28 10.22 -11.04
CA ASN A 175 16.58 10.08 -12.46
C ASN A 175 15.71 9.01 -13.16
N LEU A 176 15.04 8.16 -12.40
CA LEU A 176 14.10 7.16 -12.89
C LEU A 176 12.64 7.65 -12.88
N VAL A 177 12.38 8.87 -12.43
CA VAL A 177 11.02 9.40 -12.23
C VAL A 177 10.79 10.63 -13.07
N GLU A 178 9.74 10.59 -13.87
CA GLU A 178 9.18 11.74 -14.58
C GLU A 178 7.80 12.07 -14.02
N VAL A 179 7.46 13.36 -13.95
CA VAL A 179 6.16 13.84 -13.44
C VAL A 179 5.39 14.44 -14.61
N CYS A 180 4.31 13.78 -14.99
CA CYS A 180 3.49 14.08 -16.16
C CYS A 180 2.09 14.55 -15.75
N GLY A 181 1.36 15.22 -16.62
CA GLY A 181 -0.05 15.58 -16.41
C GLY A 181 -0.96 14.37 -16.59
N TRP A 182 -1.95 14.21 -15.69
CA TRP A 182 -2.78 13.00 -15.78
C TRP A 182 -3.75 13.02 -16.95
N GLU A 183 -4.51 14.11 -17.10
CA GLU A 183 -5.61 14.17 -18.08
C GLU A 183 -5.11 14.28 -19.52
N GLU A 184 -4.02 15.00 -19.72
CA GLU A 184 -3.47 15.33 -21.03
C GLU A 184 -2.48 14.28 -21.56
N GLU A 185 -1.80 13.55 -20.65
CA GLU A 185 -0.65 12.72 -21.01
C GLU A 185 -0.89 11.22 -20.80
N LEU A 186 -1.98 10.80 -20.13
CA LEU A 186 -2.20 9.37 -19.78
C LEU A 186 -2.14 8.47 -21.02
N GLU A 187 -2.84 8.82 -22.10
CA GLU A 187 -2.86 8.01 -23.32
C GLU A 187 -1.46 7.93 -23.94
N HIS A 188 -0.74 9.05 -23.99
CA HIS A 188 0.61 9.10 -24.52
C HIS A 188 1.58 8.24 -23.69
N GLU A 189 1.54 8.37 -22.37
CA GLU A 189 2.45 7.69 -21.47
C GLU A 189 2.21 6.17 -21.43
N LEU A 190 0.97 5.73 -21.64
CA LEU A 190 0.65 4.31 -21.73
C LEU A 190 1.20 3.63 -22.98
N LYS A 191 1.38 4.34 -24.09
CA LYS A 191 1.88 3.74 -25.36
C LYS A 191 3.23 3.04 -25.20
N ASN A 192 4.06 3.53 -24.28
CA ASN A 192 5.41 3.02 -24.05
C ASN A 192 5.59 2.41 -22.64
N ALA A 193 4.49 2.09 -21.96
CA ALA A 193 4.51 1.52 -20.63
C ALA A 193 4.26 0.00 -20.67
N ALA A 194 4.95 -0.74 -19.81
CA ALA A 194 4.71 -2.15 -19.58
C ALA A 194 3.62 -2.40 -18.50
N ALA A 195 3.40 -1.42 -17.63
CA ALA A 195 2.38 -1.52 -16.59
C ALA A 195 1.74 -0.17 -16.24
N LEU A 196 0.46 -0.25 -15.83
CA LEU A 196 -0.30 0.82 -15.19
C LEU A 196 -0.58 0.43 -13.73
N VAL A 197 -0.16 1.27 -12.78
CA VAL A 197 -0.48 1.14 -11.36
C VAL A 197 -1.37 2.30 -10.93
N SER A 198 -2.58 2.01 -10.47
CA SER A 198 -3.53 3.02 -9.98
C SER A 198 -3.47 3.10 -8.46
N ALA A 199 -2.98 4.21 -7.92
CA ALA A 199 -2.89 4.51 -6.49
C ALA A 199 -3.90 5.60 -6.06
N VAL A 200 -5.01 5.69 -6.76
CA VAL A 200 -6.11 6.63 -6.48
C VAL A 200 -7.39 5.89 -6.09
N PRO A 201 -8.31 6.54 -5.38
CA PRO A 201 -9.62 5.97 -5.09
C PRO A 201 -10.42 5.70 -6.37
N ALA A 202 -11.33 4.70 -6.34
CA ALA A 202 -12.16 4.29 -7.48
C ALA A 202 -12.89 5.45 -8.17
N TYR A 203 -13.43 6.41 -7.40
CA TYR A 203 -14.14 7.57 -7.94
C TYR A 203 -13.26 8.49 -8.81
N ALA A 204 -11.95 8.40 -8.70
CA ALA A 204 -11.05 9.20 -9.53
C ALA A 204 -11.09 8.81 -11.02
N TRP A 205 -11.62 7.64 -11.34
CA TRP A 205 -11.79 7.11 -12.69
C TRP A 205 -13.20 7.31 -13.26
N GLN A 206 -14.02 8.20 -12.70
CA GLN A 206 -15.40 8.44 -13.19
C GLN A 206 -15.46 9.43 -14.35
N SER A 207 -14.41 10.18 -14.65
CA SER A 207 -14.34 11.10 -15.79
C SER A 207 -14.15 10.34 -17.10
N ASP A 208 -14.95 10.66 -18.12
CA ASP A 208 -14.83 10.06 -19.45
C ASP A 208 -13.47 10.32 -20.09
N ASP A 209 -12.88 11.51 -19.90
CA ASP A 209 -11.55 11.86 -20.41
C ASP A 209 -10.46 10.95 -19.84
N ARG A 210 -10.52 10.66 -18.53
CA ARG A 210 -9.58 9.74 -17.89
C ARG A 210 -9.73 8.31 -18.37
N LEU A 211 -10.98 7.86 -18.61
CA LEU A 211 -11.24 6.56 -19.18
C LEU A 211 -10.86 6.49 -20.67
N ALA A 212 -10.99 7.59 -21.39
CA ALA A 212 -10.54 7.68 -22.78
C ALA A 212 -9.03 7.45 -22.90
N GLY A 213 -8.23 7.97 -21.96
CA GLY A 213 -6.79 7.73 -21.90
C GLY A 213 -6.38 6.26 -21.81
N LEU A 214 -7.29 5.38 -21.34
CA LEU A 214 -7.03 3.93 -21.25
C LEU A 214 -7.11 3.21 -22.61
N ARG A 215 -7.40 3.91 -23.71
CA ARG A 215 -7.46 3.31 -25.07
C ARG A 215 -6.13 2.72 -25.50
N SER A 216 -5.02 3.23 -24.97
CA SER A 216 -3.67 2.73 -25.25
C SER A 216 -3.25 1.51 -24.42
N LEU A 217 -4.13 0.99 -23.54
CA LEU A 217 -3.88 -0.30 -22.90
C LEU A 217 -3.78 -1.42 -23.94
N THR A 218 -2.73 -2.21 -23.85
CA THR A 218 -2.49 -3.36 -24.73
C THR A 218 -2.80 -4.68 -24.03
N LYS A 219 -2.98 -5.76 -24.80
CA LYS A 219 -3.32 -7.08 -24.28
C LYS A 219 -2.32 -7.59 -23.22
N ASN A 220 -1.05 -7.29 -23.38
CA ASN A 220 0.01 -7.79 -22.51
C ASN A 220 0.37 -6.83 -21.35
N MET A 221 -0.17 -5.61 -21.36
CA MET A 221 0.12 -4.62 -20.31
C MET A 221 -0.44 -5.07 -18.97
N VAL A 222 0.36 -4.97 -17.92
CA VAL A 222 -0.11 -5.23 -16.56
C VAL A 222 -0.86 -4.02 -16.03
N VAL A 223 -2.05 -4.24 -15.49
CA VAL A 223 -2.84 -3.20 -14.80
C VAL A 223 -3.11 -3.65 -13.37
N LEU A 224 -2.55 -2.94 -12.40
CA LEU A 224 -2.81 -3.15 -10.99
C LEU A 224 -3.50 -1.93 -10.38
N GLU A 225 -4.70 -2.13 -9.89
CA GLU A 225 -5.45 -1.11 -9.15
C GLU A 225 -5.32 -1.36 -7.65
N MET A 226 -4.79 -0.38 -6.88
CA MET A 226 -4.61 -0.55 -5.43
C MET A 226 -5.94 -0.55 -4.65
N ALA A 227 -7.05 -0.07 -5.25
CA ALA A 227 -8.39 -0.24 -4.73
C ALA A 227 -8.83 -1.70 -4.85
N TYR A 228 -9.65 -2.17 -3.91
CA TYR A 228 -10.17 -3.54 -3.89
C TYR A 228 -11.62 -3.60 -3.41
N GLY A 229 -12.29 -4.72 -3.68
CA GLY A 229 -13.61 -5.03 -3.11
C GLY A 229 -14.81 -4.44 -3.85
N THR A 230 -14.60 -3.66 -4.90
CA THR A 230 -15.67 -3.15 -5.79
C THR A 230 -15.21 -3.18 -7.24
N THR A 231 -16.14 -3.36 -8.17
CA THR A 231 -15.84 -3.19 -9.59
C THR A 231 -15.78 -1.70 -9.92
N THR A 232 -14.59 -1.24 -10.28
CA THR A 232 -14.34 0.16 -10.61
C THR A 232 -14.46 0.43 -12.11
N PRO A 233 -14.63 1.70 -12.55
CA PRO A 233 -14.56 2.05 -13.96
C PRO A 233 -13.22 1.65 -14.60
N LEU A 234 -12.09 1.80 -13.88
CA LEU A 234 -10.80 1.30 -14.34
C LEU A 234 -10.80 -0.21 -14.56
N ALA A 235 -11.32 -0.99 -13.61
CA ALA A 235 -11.42 -2.44 -13.72
C ALA A 235 -12.21 -2.87 -14.95
N GLN A 236 -13.35 -2.21 -15.21
CA GLN A 236 -14.19 -2.48 -16.39
C GLN A 236 -13.46 -2.17 -17.69
N ALA A 237 -12.79 -1.02 -17.77
CA ALA A 237 -12.03 -0.62 -18.95
C ALA A 237 -10.80 -1.52 -19.19
N ALA A 238 -10.06 -1.85 -18.15
CA ALA A 238 -8.86 -2.68 -18.22
C ALA A 238 -9.18 -4.10 -18.68
N ARG A 239 -10.17 -4.77 -18.08
CA ARG A 239 -10.57 -6.17 -18.44
C ARG A 239 -11.04 -6.34 -19.87
N ARG A 240 -11.42 -5.27 -20.56
CA ARG A 240 -11.75 -5.29 -21.98
C ARG A 240 -10.52 -5.22 -22.90
N ARG A 241 -9.35 -4.85 -22.37
CA ARG A 241 -8.16 -4.52 -23.15
C ARG A 241 -6.93 -5.34 -22.80
N THR A 242 -6.84 -5.80 -21.55
CA THR A 242 -5.70 -6.62 -21.10
C THR A 242 -6.19 -7.87 -20.39
N ASP A 243 -5.44 -8.97 -20.55
CA ASP A 243 -5.65 -10.23 -19.83
C ASP A 243 -4.95 -10.18 -18.43
N ARG A 244 -4.22 -9.11 -18.13
CA ARG A 244 -3.35 -8.98 -16.94
C ARG A 244 -3.81 -7.84 -16.04
N TYR A 245 -5.05 -7.93 -15.54
CA TYR A 245 -5.61 -7.02 -14.55
C TYR A 245 -5.72 -7.69 -13.18
N ALA A 246 -5.29 -6.97 -12.13
CA ALA A 246 -5.56 -7.32 -10.74
C ALA A 246 -6.04 -6.09 -9.95
N ASP A 247 -6.93 -6.34 -8.96
CA ASP A 247 -7.25 -5.36 -7.93
C ASP A 247 -6.24 -5.40 -6.77
N GLY A 248 -6.40 -4.50 -5.79
CA GLY A 248 -5.49 -4.36 -4.66
C GLY A 248 -5.52 -5.48 -3.62
N LEU A 249 -6.30 -6.56 -3.83
CA LEU A 249 -6.42 -7.63 -2.84
C LEU A 249 -5.09 -8.35 -2.62
N GLY A 250 -4.34 -8.66 -3.68
CA GLY A 250 -3.00 -9.26 -3.59
C GLY A 250 -2.05 -8.36 -2.80
N MET A 251 -1.99 -7.08 -3.16
CA MET A 251 -1.20 -6.08 -2.44
C MET A 251 -1.57 -6.00 -0.95
N LEU A 252 -2.87 -6.02 -0.62
CA LEU A 252 -3.36 -6.00 0.75
C LEU A 252 -2.87 -7.21 1.56
N VAL A 253 -2.90 -8.41 0.98
CA VAL A 253 -2.44 -9.64 1.65
C VAL A 253 -0.93 -9.61 1.87
N HIS A 254 -0.15 -9.29 0.86
CA HIS A 254 1.31 -9.26 0.96
C HIS A 254 1.81 -8.19 1.94
N GLN A 255 1.25 -6.96 1.93
CA GLN A 255 1.62 -5.93 2.88
C GLN A 255 1.25 -6.29 4.32
N ALA A 256 0.12 -7.00 4.53
CA ALA A 256 -0.28 -7.49 5.85
C ALA A 256 0.66 -8.59 6.35
N ALA A 257 1.01 -9.56 5.50
CA ALA A 257 1.98 -10.60 5.84
C ALA A 257 3.33 -9.98 6.25
N ARG A 258 3.80 -8.96 5.52
CA ARG A 258 5.04 -8.24 5.86
C ARG A 258 4.93 -7.47 7.17
N ALA A 259 3.79 -6.82 7.44
CA ALA A 259 3.56 -6.12 8.71
C ALA A 259 3.60 -7.08 9.91
N ILE A 260 3.00 -8.26 9.77
CA ILE A 260 3.02 -9.33 10.79
C ILE A 260 4.45 -9.83 11.01
N GLU A 261 5.17 -10.15 9.95
CA GLU A 261 6.57 -10.58 10.01
C GLU A 261 7.45 -9.55 10.75
N LEU A 262 7.30 -8.26 10.44
CA LEU A 262 8.05 -7.19 11.12
C LEU A 262 7.67 -7.01 12.59
N ALA A 263 6.40 -7.27 12.95
CA ALA A 263 5.91 -7.09 14.30
C ALA A 263 6.12 -8.31 15.21
N LEU A 264 6.04 -9.52 14.65
CA LEU A 264 6.10 -10.76 15.41
C LEU A 264 7.41 -11.55 15.19
N GLY A 265 8.18 -11.20 14.15
CA GLY A 265 9.42 -11.89 13.81
C GLY A 265 9.23 -13.15 12.97
N GLU A 266 8.00 -13.51 12.61
CA GLU A 266 7.67 -14.72 11.86
C GLU A 266 6.78 -14.41 10.67
N LYS A 267 7.12 -14.97 9.50
CA LYS A 267 6.37 -14.78 8.25
C LYS A 267 5.18 -15.73 8.18
N PRO A 268 3.94 -15.23 8.09
CA PRO A 268 2.77 -16.09 7.99
C PRO A 268 2.68 -16.75 6.61
N PRO A 269 2.10 -17.98 6.51
CA PRO A 269 1.82 -18.61 5.23
C PRO A 269 0.72 -17.83 4.47
N LEU A 270 0.94 -17.52 3.19
CA LEU A 270 0.02 -16.71 2.38
C LEU A 270 -1.34 -17.34 2.07
N PRO A 271 -1.46 -18.68 1.78
CA PRO A 271 -2.73 -19.26 1.37
C PRO A 271 -3.90 -19.03 2.35
N PRO A 272 -3.74 -19.18 3.69
CA PRO A 272 -4.81 -18.84 4.63
C PRO A 272 -5.24 -17.37 4.59
N LEU A 273 -4.29 -16.45 4.37
CA LEU A 273 -4.53 -15.01 4.31
C LEU A 273 -5.34 -14.65 3.06
N PHE A 274 -4.97 -15.20 1.90
CA PHE A 274 -5.74 -15.01 0.66
C PHE A 274 -7.16 -15.55 0.78
N ARG A 275 -7.35 -16.74 1.38
CA ARG A 275 -8.70 -17.29 1.63
C ARG A 275 -9.53 -16.37 2.53
N ALA A 276 -8.94 -15.85 3.60
CA ALA A 276 -9.63 -14.91 4.51
C ALA A 276 -9.98 -13.59 3.81
N ALA A 277 -9.07 -13.04 3.03
CA ALA A 277 -9.28 -11.82 2.28
C ALA A 277 -10.43 -11.92 1.25
N ARG A 278 -10.60 -13.07 0.61
CA ARG A 278 -11.68 -13.30 -0.38
C ARG A 278 -13.06 -13.49 0.27
N ARG A 279 -13.12 -14.09 1.47
CA ARG A 279 -14.39 -14.39 2.18
C ARG A 279 -14.98 -13.19 2.91
N SER A 280 -14.20 -12.15 3.17
CA SER A 280 -14.60 -10.99 3.97
C SER A 280 -15.15 -9.80 3.13
N GLY A 281 -15.59 -10.09 1.91
CA GLY A 281 -16.19 -9.13 0.98
C GLY A 281 -17.65 -9.37 0.73
#